data_efcde6721df433550001f69f0fbcff02
#
_entry.id   efcde6721df433550001f69f0fbcff02
#
_cell.length_a   1.000
_cell.length_b   1.000
_cell.length_c   1.000
_cell.angle_alpha   90.00
_cell.angle_beta   90.00
_cell.angle_gamma   90.00
#
_symmetry.space_group_name_H-M   'P 1'
#
loop_
_entity.id
_entity.type
_entity.pdbx_description
1 polymer ?
#
loop_
_entity_poly.entity_id
_entity_poly.type
_entity_poly.pdbx_seq_one_letter_code
_entity_poly.pdbx_strand_id
1 'polypeptide(L)'
;MKNMNLLHDMAEEIQQLRREINETLIREEVMWKQRSRALWMRWGDRNMKFFHAMTTQRQRHNKIEGLWGADGAWHEEKEEVEQIILEYFFEIFSTGHPNIGEASLDAVKLRISTEMNNMLLAKCKEAEIKSALNQMHPTKVPRSEGMPPIFYHKYWDVVEPNVINCVLDILNSGRMLRSLNETYICLIPKVKCPQKVTDFRPISLCNIIYKIVSKVLVNRLKKILPEVISEKQSAFIPERQIIDNVLVAFEIMHRINQKRNGNEGRMAVKLDMSKVYDRVEWAYLEEIMRKMGFQKKWISLSMMCVKTMSFSILINGEPRGKIIPTRGLRQGDLISLYLLLLCAEGLSASFRDEVKMGKIKGVSVCRGAP
;
A
#
# COMPACT_ATOMS: atom_id res chain seq x y z
N MET A 1 -23.90 64.50 -1.54
CA MET A 1 -23.20 63.56 -2.44
C MET A 1 -21.95 62.92 -1.83
N LYS A 2 -21.02 63.66 -1.20
CA LYS A 2 -19.80 63.02 -0.60
C LYS A 2 -20.09 61.94 0.46
N ASN A 3 -21.07 62.14 1.34
CA ASN A 3 -21.42 61.15 2.37
C ASN A 3 -22.10 59.88 1.84
N MET A 4 -22.78 59.97 0.69
CA MET A 4 -23.43 58.80 0.08
C MET A 4 -22.41 57.87 -0.61
N ASN A 5 -21.37 58.46 -1.21
CA ASN A 5 -20.26 57.66 -1.79
C ASN A 5 -19.44 56.94 -0.70
N LEU A 6 -19.19 57.62 0.42
CA LEU A 6 -18.49 57.02 1.55
C LEU A 6 -19.26 55.80 2.15
N LEU A 7 -20.59 55.91 2.25
CA LEU A 7 -21.44 54.82 2.71
C LEU A 7 -21.50 53.66 1.71
N HIS A 8 -21.40 53.95 0.42
CA HIS A 8 -21.37 52.93 -0.62
C HIS A 8 -20.05 52.18 -0.62
N ASP A 9 -18.92 52.90 -0.56
CA ASP A 9 -17.59 52.32 -0.49
C ASP A 9 -17.41 51.46 0.77
N MET A 10 -17.91 51.88 1.93
CA MET A 10 -17.92 51.07 3.17
C MET A 10 -18.79 49.81 3.04
N ALA A 11 -19.93 49.91 2.33
CA ALA A 11 -20.80 48.74 2.13
C ALA A 11 -20.14 47.69 1.19
N GLU A 12 -19.43 48.13 0.18
CA GLU A 12 -18.66 47.24 -0.71
C GLU A 12 -17.50 46.57 0.04
N GLU A 13 -16.75 47.33 0.85
CA GLU A 13 -15.66 46.80 1.70
C GLU A 13 -16.18 45.75 2.69
N ILE A 14 -17.30 46.02 3.35
CA ILE A 14 -17.95 45.04 4.26
C ILE A 14 -18.38 43.78 3.50
N GLN A 15 -18.91 43.92 2.28
CA GLN A 15 -19.27 42.77 1.47
C GLN A 15 -18.06 41.96 1.02
N GLN A 16 -16.95 42.60 0.71
CA GLN A 16 -15.71 41.96 0.35
C GLN A 16 -15.11 41.18 1.54
N LEU A 17 -15.04 41.82 2.70
CA LEU A 17 -14.58 41.15 3.96
C LEU A 17 -15.47 39.95 4.30
N ARG A 18 -16.78 40.06 4.16
CA ARG A 18 -17.70 38.93 4.36
C ARG A 18 -17.42 37.76 3.40
N ARG A 19 -17.10 38.04 2.14
CA ARG A 19 -16.73 37.02 1.16
C ARG A 19 -15.44 36.32 1.55
N GLU A 20 -14.41 37.09 1.91
CA GLU A 20 -13.11 36.55 2.35
C GLU A 20 -13.22 35.68 3.62
N ILE A 21 -14.01 36.15 4.60
CA ILE A 21 -14.32 35.36 5.80
C ILE A 21 -15.03 34.05 5.45
N ASN A 22 -16.06 34.10 4.59
CA ASN A 22 -16.78 32.90 4.18
C ASN A 22 -15.88 31.92 3.42
N GLU A 23 -15.02 32.39 2.53
CA GLU A 23 -14.06 31.55 1.82
C GLU A 23 -13.07 30.88 2.80
N THR A 24 -12.59 31.64 3.79
CA THR A 24 -11.69 31.12 4.82
C THR A 24 -12.38 30.05 5.67
N LEU A 25 -13.62 30.29 6.10
CA LEU A 25 -14.41 29.33 6.85
C LEU A 25 -14.71 28.04 6.04
N ILE A 26 -14.98 28.17 4.74
CA ILE A 26 -15.17 27.02 3.86
C ILE A 26 -13.87 26.21 3.73
N ARG A 27 -12.71 26.87 3.57
CA ARG A 27 -11.41 26.21 3.51
C ARG A 27 -11.11 25.47 4.82
N GLU A 28 -11.41 26.09 5.93
CA GLU A 28 -11.22 25.51 7.26
C GLU A 28 -12.14 24.29 7.47
N GLU A 29 -13.42 24.38 7.10
CA GLU A 29 -14.37 23.26 7.14
C GLU A 29 -13.87 22.06 6.30
N VAL A 30 -13.44 22.31 5.06
CA VAL A 30 -12.90 21.27 4.18
C VAL A 30 -11.67 20.59 4.81
N MET A 31 -10.78 21.37 5.40
CA MET A 31 -9.58 20.86 6.07
C MET A 31 -9.94 19.96 7.27
N TRP A 32 -10.83 20.41 8.14
CA TRP A 32 -11.22 19.65 9.32
C TRP A 32 -12.05 18.41 8.96
N LYS A 33 -12.94 18.50 7.98
CA LYS A 33 -13.67 17.36 7.43
C LYS A 33 -12.71 16.30 6.88
N GLN A 34 -11.71 16.71 6.11
CA GLN A 34 -10.69 15.81 5.57
C GLN A 34 -9.89 15.13 6.69
N ARG A 35 -9.47 15.88 7.72
CA ARG A 35 -8.74 15.36 8.88
C ARG A 35 -9.59 14.42 9.72
N SER A 36 -10.89 14.70 9.90
CA SER A 36 -11.81 13.86 10.66
C SER A 36 -12.10 12.52 9.97
N ARG A 37 -11.97 12.45 8.62
CA ARG A 37 -12.37 11.31 7.77
C ARG A 37 -13.84 10.89 7.95
N ALA A 38 -14.71 11.80 8.35
CA ALA A 38 -16.15 11.57 8.47
C ALA A 38 -16.81 11.64 7.09
N LEU A 39 -16.62 10.58 6.27
CA LEU A 39 -17.08 10.52 4.88
C LEU A 39 -18.60 10.43 4.72
N TRP A 40 -19.33 10.04 5.79
CA TRP A 40 -20.78 9.86 5.79
C TRP A 40 -21.56 11.16 5.96
N MET A 41 -20.93 12.25 6.42
CA MET A 41 -21.57 13.55 6.52
C MET A 41 -21.63 14.24 5.15
N ARG A 42 -22.83 14.65 4.73
CA ARG A 42 -23.05 15.43 3.49
C ARG A 42 -22.45 16.83 3.63
N TRP A 43 -22.13 17.44 2.49
CA TRP A 43 -21.67 18.83 2.42
C TRP A 43 -22.79 19.77 2.90
N GLY A 44 -22.45 20.77 3.70
CA GLY A 44 -23.38 21.79 4.17
C GLY A 44 -23.68 21.79 5.65
N ASP A 45 -23.42 20.71 6.37
CA ASP A 45 -23.45 20.71 7.83
C ASP A 45 -22.15 21.30 8.36
N ARG A 46 -22.15 22.57 8.72
CA ARG A 46 -21.02 23.27 9.36
C ARG A 46 -20.76 22.75 10.77
N ASN A 47 -20.61 21.44 10.94
CA ASN A 47 -20.41 20.82 12.23
C ASN A 47 -18.92 20.78 12.63
N MET A 48 -18.30 21.97 12.66
CA MET A 48 -16.90 22.17 13.01
C MET A 48 -16.54 21.52 14.33
N LYS A 49 -17.38 21.65 15.35
CA LYS A 49 -17.16 21.01 16.67
C LYS A 49 -17.01 19.50 16.58
N PHE A 50 -17.83 18.83 15.76
CA PHE A 50 -17.74 17.40 15.54
C PHE A 50 -16.43 17.02 14.84
N PHE A 51 -16.05 17.72 13.77
CA PHE A 51 -14.82 17.43 13.05
C PHE A 51 -13.57 17.67 13.92
N HIS A 52 -13.58 18.72 14.73
CA HIS A 52 -12.52 18.99 15.71
C HIS A 52 -12.44 17.88 16.76
N ALA A 53 -13.58 17.50 17.36
CA ALA A 53 -13.64 16.44 18.37
C ALA A 53 -13.11 15.11 17.82
N MET A 54 -13.56 14.70 16.63
CA MET A 54 -13.10 13.47 15.97
C MET A 54 -11.60 13.50 15.63
N THR A 55 -11.10 14.64 15.19
CA THR A 55 -9.68 14.81 14.88
C THR A 55 -8.83 14.74 16.14
N THR A 56 -9.23 15.46 17.19
CA THR A 56 -8.56 15.44 18.50
C THR A 56 -8.57 14.06 19.13
N GLN A 57 -9.71 13.37 19.09
CA GLN A 57 -9.83 12.00 19.59
C GLN A 57 -8.88 11.04 18.86
N ARG A 58 -8.79 11.14 17.52
CA ARG A 58 -7.83 10.34 16.75
C ARG A 58 -6.39 10.68 17.07
N GLN A 59 -6.07 11.96 17.21
CA GLN A 59 -4.73 12.40 17.54
C GLN A 59 -4.29 11.85 18.91
N ARG A 60 -5.19 11.90 19.92
CA ARG A 60 -4.95 11.29 21.23
C ARG A 60 -4.79 9.78 21.14
N HIS A 61 -5.68 9.09 20.39
CA HIS A 61 -5.62 7.64 20.23
C HIS A 61 -4.34 7.17 19.51
N ASN A 62 -3.85 7.95 18.57
CA ASN A 62 -2.65 7.61 17.80
C ASN A 62 -1.34 8.10 18.43
N LYS A 63 -1.41 8.86 19.54
CA LYS A 63 -0.22 9.35 20.24
C LYS A 63 0.51 8.18 20.89
N ILE A 64 1.80 8.10 20.63
CA ILE A 64 2.70 7.15 21.30
C ILE A 64 3.20 7.86 22.56
N GLU A 65 2.79 7.36 23.71
CA GLU A 65 3.16 7.92 25.03
C GLU A 65 4.38 7.22 25.61
N GLY A 66 4.52 5.92 25.34
CA GLY A 66 5.67 5.13 25.77
C GLY A 66 5.63 3.75 25.09
N LEU A 67 6.72 3.02 25.23
CA LEU A 67 6.88 1.65 24.69
C LEU A 67 7.72 0.79 25.62
N TRP A 68 7.44 -0.52 25.64
CA TRP A 68 8.32 -1.52 26.24
C TRP A 68 9.55 -1.73 25.35
N GLY A 69 10.72 -1.54 25.93
CA GLY A 69 11.98 -1.84 25.31
C GLY A 69 12.30 -3.34 25.29
N ALA A 70 13.38 -3.71 24.60
CA ALA A 70 13.90 -5.07 24.59
C ALA A 70 14.48 -5.49 25.96
N ASP A 71 14.85 -4.53 26.79
CA ASP A 71 15.31 -4.68 28.17
C ASP A 71 14.19 -5.05 29.15
N GLY A 72 12.93 -5.01 28.68
CA GLY A 72 11.75 -5.26 29.51
C GLY A 72 11.33 -4.07 30.39
N ALA A 73 11.90 -2.88 30.16
CA ALA A 73 11.50 -1.65 30.83
C ALA A 73 10.50 -0.83 29.98
N TRP A 74 9.71 -0.02 30.67
CA TRP A 74 8.80 0.93 30.02
C TRP A 74 9.51 2.28 29.83
N HIS A 75 9.57 2.77 28.60
CA HIS A 75 10.24 4.00 28.21
C HIS A 75 9.21 5.03 27.76
N GLU A 76 9.27 6.24 28.31
CA GLU A 76 8.38 7.37 28.00
C GLU A 76 9.14 8.55 27.39
N GLU A 77 10.47 8.62 27.61
CA GLU A 77 11.29 9.69 27.07
C GLU A 77 11.32 9.61 25.55
N LYS A 78 11.20 10.79 24.90
CA LYS A 78 11.03 10.88 23.45
C LYS A 78 12.17 10.21 22.68
N GLU A 79 13.39 10.41 23.15
CA GLU A 79 14.62 9.89 22.55
C GLU A 79 14.69 8.37 22.65
N GLU A 80 14.30 7.80 23.78
CA GLU A 80 14.29 6.36 24.01
C GLU A 80 13.20 5.67 23.17
N VAL A 81 12.00 6.24 23.14
CA VAL A 81 10.90 5.76 22.29
C VAL A 81 11.29 5.81 20.80
N GLU A 82 11.95 6.89 20.37
CA GLU A 82 12.48 7.03 19.02
C GLU A 82 13.48 5.92 18.70
N GLN A 83 14.43 5.68 19.59
CA GLN A 83 15.44 4.66 19.41
C GLN A 83 14.82 3.26 19.30
N ILE A 84 13.92 2.88 20.21
CA ILE A 84 13.21 1.58 20.19
C ILE A 84 12.49 1.38 18.84
N ILE A 85 11.83 2.41 18.34
CA ILE A 85 11.11 2.33 17.07
C ILE A 85 12.08 2.18 15.89
N LEU A 86 13.14 2.99 15.85
CA LEU A 86 14.10 2.97 14.75
C LEU A 86 14.89 1.65 14.70
N GLU A 87 15.34 1.12 15.82
CA GLU A 87 16.03 -0.17 15.92
C GLU A 87 15.13 -1.31 15.40
N TYR A 88 13.88 -1.33 15.83
CA TYR A 88 12.90 -2.32 15.37
C TYR A 88 12.69 -2.28 13.84
N PHE A 89 12.51 -1.09 13.26
CA PHE A 89 12.31 -0.98 11.82
C PHE A 89 13.61 -1.20 11.03
N PHE A 90 14.76 -0.84 11.58
CA PHE A 90 16.05 -1.16 10.99
C PHE A 90 16.24 -2.67 10.89
N GLU A 91 15.99 -3.42 11.98
CA GLU A 91 16.10 -4.87 12.00
C GLU A 91 15.13 -5.53 11.00
N ILE A 92 13.85 -5.13 10.99
CA ILE A 92 12.85 -5.78 10.14
C ILE A 92 13.08 -5.53 8.65
N PHE A 93 13.64 -4.37 8.28
CA PHE A 93 13.93 -4.02 6.90
C PHE A 93 15.35 -4.38 6.44
N SER A 94 16.17 -4.95 7.30
CA SER A 94 17.50 -5.45 6.97
C SER A 94 17.43 -6.92 6.59
N THR A 95 18.02 -7.28 5.42
CA THR A 95 18.08 -8.67 4.98
C THR A 95 19.10 -9.44 5.81
N GLY A 96 18.75 -10.68 6.19
CA GLY A 96 19.69 -11.66 6.75
C GLY A 96 20.36 -12.52 5.67
N HIS A 97 20.22 -12.17 4.40
CA HIS A 97 20.73 -12.93 3.25
C HIS A 97 20.39 -14.42 3.32
N PRO A 98 19.10 -14.78 3.52
CA PRO A 98 18.72 -16.18 3.59
C PRO A 98 19.07 -16.89 2.28
N ASN A 99 19.47 -18.16 2.41
CA ASN A 99 19.62 -18.99 1.22
C ASN A 99 18.25 -19.16 0.57
N ILE A 100 18.13 -18.68 -0.67
CA ILE A 100 16.92 -18.87 -1.48
C ILE A 100 16.98 -20.33 -1.95
N GLY A 101 16.21 -21.19 -1.29
CA GLY A 101 16.18 -22.62 -1.62
C GLY A 101 15.83 -22.82 -3.11
N GLU A 102 16.75 -23.39 -3.88
CA GLU A 102 16.56 -23.66 -5.32
C GLU A 102 15.28 -24.44 -5.58
N ALA A 103 14.95 -25.40 -4.72
CA ALA A 103 13.73 -26.21 -4.84
C ALA A 103 12.42 -25.38 -4.87
N SER A 104 12.36 -24.26 -4.14
CA SER A 104 11.17 -23.40 -4.16
C SER A 104 11.02 -22.61 -5.46
N LEU A 105 12.13 -22.32 -6.12
CA LEU A 105 12.18 -21.60 -7.39
C LEU A 105 11.98 -22.52 -8.59
N ASP A 106 12.39 -23.79 -8.50
CA ASP A 106 12.26 -24.77 -9.59
C ASP A 106 10.80 -25.19 -9.81
N ALA A 107 9.98 -25.10 -8.78
CA ALA A 107 8.53 -25.29 -8.88
C ALA A 107 7.84 -24.22 -9.72
N VAL A 108 8.47 -23.06 -9.92
CA VAL A 108 7.88 -21.92 -10.64
C VAL A 108 8.03 -22.13 -12.13
N LYS A 109 6.89 -22.18 -12.83
CA LYS A 109 6.84 -22.35 -14.28
C LYS A 109 6.81 -21.02 -15.02
N LEU A 110 7.27 -21.04 -16.28
CA LEU A 110 7.08 -19.97 -17.22
C LEU A 110 5.57 -19.67 -17.39
N ARG A 111 5.17 -18.44 -17.16
CA ARG A 111 3.77 -17.97 -17.21
C ARG A 111 3.59 -16.78 -18.16
N ILE A 112 4.65 -16.01 -18.37
CA ILE A 112 4.62 -14.77 -19.14
C ILE A 112 5.00 -15.07 -20.58
N SER A 113 4.07 -14.85 -21.50
CA SER A 113 4.31 -14.98 -22.93
C SER A 113 5.07 -13.78 -23.49
N THR A 114 5.53 -13.90 -24.74
CA THR A 114 6.15 -12.80 -25.49
C THR A 114 5.19 -11.64 -25.67
N GLU A 115 3.92 -11.92 -25.96
CA GLU A 115 2.85 -10.95 -26.16
C GLU A 115 2.57 -10.18 -24.87
N MET A 116 2.51 -10.86 -23.72
CA MET A 116 2.38 -10.22 -22.40
C MET A 116 3.56 -9.29 -22.10
N ASN A 117 4.78 -9.74 -22.37
CA ASN A 117 5.97 -8.90 -22.20
C ASN A 117 5.93 -7.65 -23.11
N ASN A 118 5.53 -7.79 -24.37
CA ASN A 118 5.35 -6.68 -25.29
C ASN A 118 4.31 -5.68 -24.80
N MET A 119 3.19 -6.18 -24.25
CA MET A 119 2.14 -5.34 -23.64
C MET A 119 2.65 -4.57 -22.42
N LEU A 120 3.38 -5.25 -21.53
CA LEU A 120 3.95 -4.63 -20.33
C LEU A 120 4.96 -3.53 -20.66
N LEU A 121 5.78 -3.75 -21.70
CA LEU A 121 6.89 -2.87 -22.11
C LEU A 121 6.52 -1.89 -23.24
N ALA A 122 5.26 -1.87 -23.67
CA ALA A 122 4.77 -0.90 -24.65
C ALA A 122 5.11 0.53 -24.22
N LYS A 123 5.37 1.40 -25.19
CA LYS A 123 5.65 2.83 -24.93
C LYS A 123 4.52 3.43 -24.08
N CYS A 124 4.87 4.09 -22.99
CA CYS A 124 3.89 4.74 -22.14
C CYS A 124 3.26 5.93 -22.86
N LYS A 125 1.93 6.02 -22.79
CA LYS A 125 1.14 7.12 -23.35
C LYS A 125 0.72 8.08 -22.26
N GLU A 126 0.60 9.36 -22.57
CA GLU A 126 0.11 10.40 -21.65
C GLU A 126 -1.25 10.05 -21.04
N ALA A 127 -2.14 9.44 -21.84
CA ALA A 127 -3.44 8.97 -21.37
C ALA A 127 -3.35 7.95 -20.23
N GLU A 128 -2.31 7.09 -20.19
CA GLU A 128 -2.09 6.16 -19.08
C GLU A 128 -1.75 6.90 -17.77
N ILE A 129 -0.96 7.97 -17.88
CA ILE A 129 -0.54 8.81 -16.75
C ILE A 129 -1.75 9.56 -16.19
N LYS A 130 -2.54 10.19 -17.05
CA LYS A 130 -3.79 10.88 -16.68
C LYS A 130 -4.79 9.91 -16.06
N SER A 131 -4.96 8.73 -16.64
CA SER A 131 -5.81 7.68 -16.09
C SER A 131 -5.33 7.20 -14.71
N ALA A 132 -4.03 7.04 -14.53
CA ALA A 132 -3.43 6.65 -13.25
C ALA A 132 -3.72 7.69 -12.15
N LEU A 133 -3.60 8.97 -12.45
CA LEU A 133 -3.95 10.06 -11.54
C LEU A 133 -5.45 10.06 -11.21
N ASN A 134 -6.31 9.98 -12.22
CA ASN A 134 -7.78 10.00 -12.05
C ASN A 134 -8.31 8.84 -11.20
N GLN A 135 -7.62 7.70 -11.18
CA GLN A 135 -7.94 6.56 -10.31
C GLN A 135 -7.51 6.75 -8.85
N MET A 136 -6.84 7.84 -8.51
CA MET A 136 -6.48 8.13 -7.13
C MET A 136 -7.60 8.90 -6.43
N HIS A 137 -7.93 8.48 -5.21
CA HIS A 137 -8.92 9.21 -4.43
C HIS A 137 -8.40 10.61 -4.08
N PRO A 138 -9.16 11.69 -4.38
CA PRO A 138 -8.70 13.07 -4.25
C PRO A 138 -8.22 13.45 -2.84
N THR A 139 -8.89 12.93 -1.81
CA THR A 139 -8.64 13.28 -0.40
C THR A 139 -7.68 12.32 0.32
N LYS A 140 -6.89 11.51 -0.42
CA LYS A 140 -5.85 10.72 0.23
C LYS A 140 -4.87 11.63 0.95
N VAL A 141 -4.46 11.18 2.16
CA VAL A 141 -3.56 11.93 3.04
C VAL A 141 -2.35 12.42 2.25
N PRO A 142 -2.08 13.72 2.28
CA PRO A 142 -0.88 14.28 1.69
C PRO A 142 0.35 13.74 2.44
N ARG A 143 1.45 13.68 1.74
CA ARG A 143 2.78 13.42 2.28
C ARG A 143 3.44 14.73 2.72
N SER A 144 4.72 14.66 3.11
CA SER A 144 5.55 15.81 3.51
C SER A 144 5.47 17.03 2.61
N GLU A 145 5.25 16.83 1.32
CA GLU A 145 5.14 17.92 0.33
C GLU A 145 3.80 18.66 0.38
N GLY A 146 2.86 18.16 1.20
CA GLY A 146 1.56 18.81 1.38
C GLY A 146 0.62 18.79 0.18
N MET A 147 1.03 18.23 -0.96
CA MET A 147 0.26 18.20 -2.19
C MET A 147 -0.52 16.88 -2.35
N PRO A 148 -1.83 16.85 -1.98
CA PRO A 148 -2.67 15.67 -2.17
C PRO A 148 -3.08 15.51 -3.65
N PRO A 149 -3.61 14.33 -4.06
CA PRO A 149 -4.08 14.12 -5.44
C PRO A 149 -5.05 15.20 -5.93
N ILE A 150 -5.89 15.76 -5.06
CA ILE A 150 -6.84 16.84 -5.42
C ILE A 150 -6.13 18.08 -5.99
N PHE A 151 -4.91 18.38 -5.54
CA PHE A 151 -4.12 19.46 -6.12
C PHE A 151 -3.83 19.20 -7.59
N TYR A 152 -3.34 18.01 -7.91
CA TYR A 152 -3.04 17.61 -9.29
C TYR A 152 -4.29 17.53 -10.15
N HIS A 153 -5.44 17.09 -9.58
CA HIS A 153 -6.72 17.08 -10.30
C HIS A 153 -7.20 18.50 -10.63
N LYS A 154 -7.12 19.43 -9.66
CA LYS A 154 -7.65 20.80 -9.80
C LYS A 154 -6.79 21.67 -10.71
N TYR A 155 -5.47 21.49 -10.65
CA TYR A 155 -4.49 22.30 -11.37
C TYR A 155 -3.82 21.52 -12.50
N TRP A 156 -4.50 20.50 -13.04
CA TRP A 156 -3.93 19.62 -14.06
C TRP A 156 -3.41 20.41 -15.26
N ASP A 157 -4.18 21.36 -15.78
CA ASP A 157 -3.82 22.18 -16.94
C ASP A 157 -2.49 22.94 -16.77
N VAL A 158 -2.09 23.20 -15.51
CA VAL A 158 -0.83 23.88 -15.19
C VAL A 158 0.31 22.89 -14.99
N VAL A 159 0.04 21.76 -14.30
CA VAL A 159 1.09 20.82 -13.90
C VAL A 159 1.29 19.68 -14.91
N GLU A 160 0.36 19.47 -15.83
CA GLU A 160 0.35 18.36 -16.79
C GLU A 160 1.69 18.15 -17.50
N PRO A 161 2.32 19.16 -18.15
CA PRO A 161 3.56 18.93 -18.89
C PRO A 161 4.70 18.42 -18.01
N ASN A 162 4.81 18.99 -16.81
CA ASN A 162 5.88 18.63 -15.87
C ASN A 162 5.67 17.22 -15.29
N VAL A 163 4.43 16.87 -14.93
CA VAL A 163 4.08 15.54 -14.41
C VAL A 163 4.28 14.47 -15.48
N ILE A 164 3.78 14.72 -16.70
CA ILE A 164 3.92 13.77 -17.81
C ILE A 164 5.39 13.54 -18.14
N ASN A 165 6.18 14.59 -18.34
CA ASN A 165 7.60 14.50 -18.67
C ASN A 165 8.36 13.73 -17.58
N CYS A 166 8.14 14.08 -16.31
CA CYS A 166 8.80 13.40 -15.19
C CYS A 166 8.45 11.91 -15.14
N VAL A 167 7.18 11.52 -15.30
CA VAL A 167 6.76 10.11 -15.29
C VAL A 167 7.28 9.36 -16.49
N LEU A 168 7.26 9.95 -17.68
CA LEU A 168 7.81 9.34 -18.91
C LEU A 168 9.31 9.14 -18.81
N ASP A 169 10.05 10.12 -18.28
CA ASP A 169 11.49 10.00 -18.07
C ASP A 169 11.82 8.84 -17.11
N ILE A 170 11.09 8.71 -16.02
CA ILE A 170 11.26 7.60 -15.07
C ILE A 170 11.00 6.25 -15.74
N LEU A 171 9.88 6.12 -16.46
CA LEU A 171 9.48 4.85 -17.08
C LEU A 171 10.39 4.47 -18.27
N ASN A 172 10.91 5.44 -18.99
CA ASN A 172 11.79 5.19 -20.14
C ASN A 172 13.23 4.92 -19.71
N SER A 173 13.77 5.72 -18.77
CA SER A 173 15.14 5.57 -18.27
C SER A 173 15.30 4.42 -17.27
N GLY A 174 14.24 4.02 -16.59
CA GLY A 174 14.31 3.09 -15.47
C GLY A 174 15.04 3.67 -14.25
N ARG A 175 15.13 5.00 -14.15
CA ARG A 175 15.80 5.70 -13.05
C ARG A 175 14.81 6.64 -12.34
N MET A 176 14.83 6.62 -11.04
CA MET A 176 14.00 7.51 -10.21
C MET A 176 14.89 8.25 -9.22
N LEU A 177 14.64 9.54 -9.08
CA LEU A 177 15.29 10.32 -8.03
C LEU A 177 14.88 9.78 -6.66
N ARG A 178 15.85 9.60 -5.78
CA ARG A 178 15.61 9.06 -4.42
C ARG A 178 14.59 9.91 -3.64
N SER A 179 14.64 11.23 -3.79
CA SER A 179 13.70 12.17 -3.16
C SER A 179 12.22 11.89 -3.53
N LEU A 180 11.95 11.45 -4.76
CA LEU A 180 10.61 11.05 -5.19
C LEU A 180 10.14 9.73 -4.56
N ASN A 181 11.08 8.90 -4.09
CA ASN A 181 10.79 7.60 -3.48
C ASN A 181 11.04 7.56 -1.96
N GLU A 182 11.29 8.70 -1.35
CA GLU A 182 11.25 8.85 0.10
C GLU A 182 9.83 8.63 0.61
N THR A 183 9.69 7.92 1.71
CA THR A 183 8.40 7.47 2.23
C THR A 183 8.32 7.71 3.72
N TYR A 184 7.22 8.27 4.19
CA TYR A 184 6.96 8.33 5.62
C TYR A 184 6.15 7.11 6.04
N ILE A 185 6.58 6.46 7.11
CA ILE A 185 5.83 5.38 7.75
C ILE A 185 5.04 5.99 8.91
N CYS A 186 3.71 5.93 8.80
CA CYS A 186 2.80 6.32 9.86
C CYS A 186 2.40 5.08 10.67
N LEU A 187 2.56 5.15 11.99
CA LEU A 187 2.23 4.07 12.93
C LEU A 187 0.77 4.18 13.36
N ILE A 188 -0.05 3.21 12.95
CA ILE A 188 -1.48 3.16 13.28
C ILE A 188 -1.72 2.05 14.31
N PRO A 189 -2.27 2.36 15.51
CA PRO A 189 -2.56 1.35 16.52
C PRO A 189 -3.48 0.24 16.00
N LYS A 190 -3.14 -1.02 16.30
CA LYS A 190 -3.98 -2.21 16.08
C LYS A 190 -4.90 -2.47 17.26
N VAL A 191 -4.48 -2.05 18.45
CA VAL A 191 -5.13 -2.28 19.74
C VAL A 191 -5.43 -0.95 20.43
N LYS A 192 -6.32 -0.95 21.42
CA LYS A 192 -6.72 0.29 22.13
C LYS A 192 -5.56 0.93 22.89
N CYS A 193 -4.70 0.14 23.52
CA CYS A 193 -3.55 0.59 24.30
C CYS A 193 -2.29 -0.10 23.76
N PRO A 194 -1.65 0.44 22.72
CA PRO A 194 -0.44 -0.13 22.16
C PRO A 194 0.73 0.06 23.11
N GLN A 195 1.47 -1.00 23.38
CA GLN A 195 2.60 -1.01 24.31
C GLN A 195 3.91 -1.41 23.64
N LYS A 196 3.84 -2.05 22.46
CA LYS A 196 5.00 -2.51 21.71
C LYS A 196 4.94 -1.99 20.28
N VAL A 197 6.06 -1.83 19.61
CA VAL A 197 6.10 -1.44 18.19
C VAL A 197 5.28 -2.40 17.32
N THR A 198 5.19 -3.68 17.69
CA THR A 198 4.39 -4.69 17.00
C THR A 198 2.88 -4.43 17.06
N ASP A 199 2.41 -3.63 18.00
CA ASP A 199 1.00 -3.27 18.15
C ASP A 199 0.54 -2.20 17.14
N PHE A 200 1.47 -1.69 16.34
CA PHE A 200 1.17 -0.72 15.29
C PHE A 200 1.23 -1.35 13.90
N ARG A 201 0.46 -0.79 12.97
CA ARG A 201 0.56 -1.05 11.53
C ARG A 201 1.38 0.05 10.88
N PRO A 202 2.49 -0.28 10.20
CA PRO A 202 3.27 0.69 9.46
C PRO A 202 2.58 0.99 8.12
N ILE A 203 1.98 2.17 7.99
CA ILE A 203 1.36 2.60 6.73
C ILE A 203 2.28 3.56 5.99
N SER A 204 2.63 3.21 4.76
CA SER A 204 3.52 4.00 3.92
C SER A 204 2.80 5.16 3.23
N LEU A 205 3.32 6.36 3.44
CA LEU A 205 2.87 7.58 2.79
C LEU A 205 3.87 7.94 1.68
N CYS A 206 3.54 7.64 0.44
CA CYS A 206 4.40 7.86 -0.73
C CYS A 206 4.06 9.17 -1.46
N ASN A 207 5.04 9.72 -2.16
CA ASN A 207 4.90 10.87 -3.06
C ASN A 207 3.88 10.59 -4.18
N ILE A 208 3.18 11.62 -4.66
CA ILE A 208 2.15 11.47 -5.69
C ILE A 208 2.76 11.10 -7.03
N ILE A 209 3.89 11.69 -7.42
CA ILE A 209 4.58 11.32 -8.68
C ILE A 209 4.96 9.84 -8.64
N TYR A 210 5.57 9.38 -7.53
CA TYR A 210 5.83 7.95 -7.34
C TYR A 210 4.55 7.10 -7.47
N LYS A 211 3.45 7.52 -6.83
CA LYS A 211 2.17 6.80 -6.91
C LYS A 211 1.63 6.73 -8.35
N ILE A 212 1.83 7.77 -9.17
CA ILE A 212 1.45 7.75 -10.59
C ILE A 212 2.28 6.70 -11.32
N VAL A 213 3.62 6.70 -11.16
CA VAL A 213 4.51 5.67 -11.76
C VAL A 213 4.08 4.27 -11.36
N SER A 214 3.95 4.02 -10.05
CA SER A 214 3.50 2.74 -9.47
C SER A 214 2.14 2.31 -10.04
N LYS A 215 1.20 3.26 -10.20
CA LYS A 215 -0.15 2.98 -10.72
C LYS A 215 -0.16 2.65 -12.19
N VAL A 216 0.68 3.30 -13.01
CA VAL A 216 0.85 2.96 -14.44
C VAL A 216 1.34 1.51 -14.56
N LEU A 217 2.39 1.15 -13.81
CA LEU A 217 2.90 -0.22 -13.81
C LEU A 217 1.84 -1.23 -13.36
N VAL A 218 1.10 -0.92 -12.30
CA VAL A 218 0.00 -1.74 -11.80
C VAL A 218 -1.12 -1.91 -12.84
N ASN A 219 -1.51 -0.84 -13.52
CA ASN A 219 -2.57 -0.92 -14.52
C ASN A 219 -2.20 -1.83 -15.70
N ARG A 220 -0.91 -1.87 -16.06
CA ARG A 220 -0.40 -2.80 -17.07
C ARG A 220 -0.36 -4.23 -16.54
N LEU A 221 0.18 -4.43 -15.33
CA LEU A 221 0.30 -5.75 -14.71
C LEU A 221 -1.08 -6.41 -14.52
N LYS A 222 -2.09 -5.65 -14.11
CA LYS A 222 -3.47 -6.15 -13.92
C LYS A 222 -4.07 -6.85 -15.13
N LYS A 223 -3.69 -6.45 -16.33
CA LYS A 223 -4.22 -7.04 -17.57
C LYS A 223 -3.81 -8.49 -17.76
N ILE A 224 -2.67 -8.89 -17.22
CA ILE A 224 -2.12 -10.23 -17.38
C ILE A 224 -2.26 -11.10 -16.12
N LEU A 225 -2.57 -10.50 -14.96
CA LEU A 225 -2.65 -11.22 -13.68
C LEU A 225 -3.59 -12.42 -13.69
N PRO A 226 -4.80 -12.38 -14.31
CA PRO A 226 -5.70 -13.53 -14.33
C PRO A 226 -5.06 -14.79 -14.92
N GLU A 227 -4.15 -14.64 -15.88
CA GLU A 227 -3.44 -15.75 -16.54
C GLU A 227 -2.17 -16.16 -15.79
N VAL A 228 -1.53 -15.20 -15.12
CA VAL A 228 -0.24 -15.41 -14.45
C VAL A 228 -0.41 -16.05 -13.06
N ILE A 229 -1.43 -15.64 -12.33
CA ILE A 229 -1.68 -16.09 -10.97
C ILE A 229 -2.66 -17.25 -10.96
N SER A 230 -2.35 -18.27 -10.16
CA SER A 230 -3.17 -19.49 -10.09
C SER A 230 -4.63 -19.18 -9.74
N GLU A 231 -5.57 -19.99 -10.26
CA GLU A 231 -7.02 -19.83 -10.04
C GLU A 231 -7.41 -19.88 -8.57
N LYS A 232 -6.64 -20.55 -7.74
CA LYS A 232 -6.87 -20.69 -6.30
C LYS A 232 -6.65 -19.39 -5.52
N GLN A 233 -5.97 -18.39 -6.12
CA GLN A 233 -5.75 -17.08 -5.52
C GLN A 233 -6.80 -16.10 -6.03
N SER A 234 -7.72 -15.67 -5.17
CA SER A 234 -8.79 -14.74 -5.52
C SER A 234 -8.50 -13.31 -5.11
N ALA A 235 -7.71 -13.09 -4.05
CA ALA A 235 -7.50 -11.76 -3.51
C ALA A 235 -6.78 -10.85 -4.52
N PHE A 236 -7.37 -9.67 -4.78
CA PHE A 236 -6.83 -8.61 -5.63
C PHE A 236 -6.64 -8.95 -7.11
N ILE A 237 -7.14 -10.08 -7.58
CA ILE A 237 -7.17 -10.45 -8.99
C ILE A 237 -8.49 -9.96 -9.60
N PRO A 238 -8.46 -9.27 -10.76
CA PRO A 238 -9.68 -8.89 -11.45
C PRO A 238 -10.61 -10.08 -11.68
N GLU A 239 -11.93 -9.84 -11.55
CA GLU A 239 -13.00 -10.80 -11.81
C GLU A 239 -13.08 -12.01 -10.85
N ARG A 240 -12.20 -12.09 -9.82
CA ARG A 240 -12.25 -13.13 -8.80
C ARG A 240 -12.81 -12.60 -7.48
N GLN A 241 -13.62 -13.39 -6.80
CA GLN A 241 -14.23 -13.03 -5.52
C GLN A 241 -13.59 -13.79 -4.37
N ILE A 242 -13.25 -13.06 -3.28
CA ILE A 242 -12.68 -13.67 -2.08
C ILE A 242 -13.67 -14.65 -1.43
N ILE A 243 -14.98 -14.40 -1.61
CA ILE A 243 -16.02 -15.24 -1.04
C ILE A 243 -15.97 -16.68 -1.57
N ASP A 244 -15.53 -16.88 -2.81
CA ASP A 244 -15.40 -18.22 -3.40
C ASP A 244 -14.41 -19.08 -2.60
N ASN A 245 -13.26 -18.50 -2.18
CA ASN A 245 -12.29 -19.21 -1.35
C ASN A 245 -12.84 -19.50 0.05
N VAL A 246 -13.69 -18.61 0.61
CA VAL A 246 -14.33 -18.84 1.90
C VAL A 246 -15.31 -20.00 1.81
N LEU A 247 -16.11 -20.07 0.74
CA LEU A 247 -17.06 -21.18 0.51
C LEU A 247 -16.32 -22.51 0.36
N VAL A 248 -15.26 -22.54 -0.47
CA VAL A 248 -14.43 -23.76 -0.63
C VAL A 248 -13.83 -24.20 0.71
N ALA A 249 -13.29 -23.26 1.50
CA ALA A 249 -12.76 -23.59 2.84
C ALA A 249 -13.84 -24.13 3.77
N PHE A 250 -15.04 -23.56 3.73
CA PHE A 250 -16.18 -24.03 4.53
C PHE A 250 -16.58 -25.45 4.16
N GLU A 251 -16.71 -25.76 2.86
CA GLU A 251 -17.03 -27.11 2.36
C GLU A 251 -15.96 -28.14 2.77
N ILE A 252 -14.67 -27.78 2.65
CA ILE A 252 -13.57 -28.65 3.08
C ILE A 252 -13.66 -28.95 4.58
N MET A 253 -13.85 -27.91 5.41
CA MET A 253 -13.98 -28.06 6.86
C MET A 253 -15.21 -28.90 7.25
N HIS A 254 -16.32 -28.67 6.59
CA HIS A 254 -17.54 -29.48 6.78
C HIS A 254 -17.27 -30.96 6.47
N ARG A 255 -16.60 -31.25 5.36
CA ARG A 255 -16.25 -32.61 4.96
C ARG A 255 -15.26 -33.29 5.90
N ILE A 256 -14.26 -32.55 6.40
CA ILE A 256 -13.33 -33.05 7.41
C ILE A 256 -14.08 -33.44 8.70
N ASN A 257 -15.01 -32.62 9.14
CA ASN A 257 -15.80 -32.85 10.36
C ASN A 257 -16.82 -34.02 10.24
N GLN A 258 -17.33 -34.26 9.03
CA GLN A 258 -18.29 -35.37 8.81
C GLN A 258 -17.64 -36.77 8.77
N LYS A 259 -16.34 -36.86 8.46
CA LYS A 259 -15.66 -38.16 8.37
C LYS A 259 -15.32 -38.68 9.76
N ARG A 260 -16.23 -39.45 10.37
CA ARG A 260 -16.08 -40.06 11.70
C ARG A 260 -15.36 -41.41 11.73
N ASN A 261 -15.24 -42.14 10.58
CA ASN A 261 -14.67 -43.47 10.51
C ASN A 261 -13.53 -43.54 9.50
N GLY A 262 -12.40 -44.15 9.90
CA GLY A 262 -11.22 -44.41 9.10
C GLY A 262 -9.93 -44.23 9.87
N ASN A 263 -8.88 -44.98 9.49
CA ASN A 263 -7.56 -44.93 10.15
C ASN A 263 -6.70 -43.74 9.69
N GLU A 264 -7.15 -42.95 8.69
CA GLU A 264 -6.41 -41.79 8.20
C GLU A 264 -7.02 -40.50 8.75
N GLY A 265 -6.24 -39.78 9.58
CA GLY A 265 -6.58 -38.44 10.02
C GLY A 265 -6.44 -37.42 8.88
N ARG A 266 -7.30 -36.38 8.88
CA ARG A 266 -7.23 -35.24 7.97
C ARG A 266 -7.11 -33.97 8.78
N MET A 267 -6.34 -33.01 8.29
CA MET A 267 -6.21 -31.70 8.94
C MET A 267 -6.34 -30.58 7.92
N ALA A 268 -6.82 -29.42 8.37
CA ALA A 268 -6.72 -28.16 7.68
C ALA A 268 -5.70 -27.29 8.41
N VAL A 269 -4.71 -26.75 7.65
CA VAL A 269 -3.67 -25.90 8.20
C VAL A 269 -3.87 -24.48 7.66
N LYS A 270 -4.06 -23.52 8.56
CA LYS A 270 -4.07 -22.08 8.23
C LYS A 270 -2.65 -21.54 8.44
N LEU A 271 -2.04 -21.06 7.36
CA LEU A 271 -0.76 -20.37 7.42
C LEU A 271 -1.01 -18.87 7.50
N ASP A 272 -0.52 -18.25 8.57
CA ASP A 272 -0.54 -16.80 8.75
C ASP A 272 0.89 -16.26 8.73
N MET A 273 1.21 -15.50 7.67
CA MET A 273 2.54 -14.94 7.48
C MET A 273 2.64 -13.60 8.18
N SER A 274 3.23 -13.60 9.37
CA SER A 274 3.48 -12.38 10.13
C SER A 274 4.39 -11.42 9.38
N LYS A 275 3.95 -10.16 9.25
CA LYS A 275 4.73 -9.06 8.63
C LYS A 275 5.23 -9.40 7.23
N VAL A 276 4.40 -10.05 6.44
CA VAL A 276 4.76 -10.54 5.11
C VAL A 276 5.32 -9.45 4.19
N TYR A 277 4.72 -8.24 4.21
CA TYR A 277 5.24 -7.11 3.43
C TYR A 277 6.67 -6.73 3.84
N ASP A 278 6.94 -6.68 5.12
CA ASP A 278 8.20 -6.18 5.66
C ASP A 278 9.37 -7.17 5.45
N ARG A 279 9.07 -8.44 5.18
CA ARG A 279 10.05 -9.54 5.10
C ARG A 279 10.26 -10.12 3.71
N VAL A 280 9.68 -9.55 2.67
CA VAL A 280 9.93 -10.00 1.29
C VAL A 280 11.38 -9.75 0.92
N GLU A 281 12.14 -10.81 0.66
CA GLU A 281 13.52 -10.70 0.17
C GLU A 281 13.53 -10.27 -1.31
N TRP A 282 14.26 -9.20 -1.61
CA TRP A 282 14.29 -8.62 -2.96
C TRP A 282 14.92 -9.56 -3.99
N ALA A 283 15.94 -10.31 -3.57
CA ALA A 283 16.56 -11.31 -4.43
C ALA A 283 15.57 -12.42 -4.81
N TYR A 284 14.74 -12.87 -3.85
CA TYR A 284 13.68 -13.85 -4.13
C TYR A 284 12.62 -13.31 -5.08
N LEU A 285 12.16 -12.08 -4.87
CA LEU A 285 11.19 -11.43 -5.75
C LEU A 285 11.72 -11.31 -7.19
N GLU A 286 12.98 -10.89 -7.35
CA GLU A 286 13.63 -10.72 -8.64
C GLU A 286 13.76 -12.07 -9.38
N GLU A 287 14.12 -13.14 -8.63
CA GLU A 287 14.26 -14.48 -9.16
C GLU A 287 12.91 -15.09 -9.57
N ILE A 288 11.86 -14.93 -8.75
CA ILE A 288 10.49 -15.35 -9.08
C ILE A 288 10.04 -14.70 -10.39
N MET A 289 10.22 -13.38 -10.53
CA MET A 289 9.83 -12.68 -11.76
C MET A 289 10.61 -13.22 -12.97
N ARG A 290 11.88 -13.54 -12.81
CA ARG A 290 12.71 -14.10 -13.89
C ARG A 290 12.23 -15.50 -14.28
N LYS A 291 11.97 -16.39 -13.30
CA LYS A 291 11.46 -17.75 -13.52
C LYS A 291 10.07 -17.74 -14.18
N MET A 292 9.22 -16.77 -13.81
CA MET A 292 7.91 -16.59 -14.46
C MET A 292 8.00 -16.09 -15.91
N GLY A 293 9.15 -15.58 -16.37
CA GLY A 293 9.39 -15.14 -17.73
C GLY A 293 9.20 -13.66 -18.01
N PHE A 294 9.19 -12.82 -16.97
CA PHE A 294 9.23 -11.36 -17.16
C PHE A 294 10.54 -10.94 -17.80
N GLN A 295 10.48 -10.03 -18.75
CA GLN A 295 11.68 -9.44 -19.36
C GLN A 295 12.46 -8.59 -18.36
N LYS A 296 13.80 -8.58 -18.50
CA LYS A 296 14.72 -7.86 -17.62
C LYS A 296 14.34 -6.39 -17.42
N LYS A 297 13.88 -5.72 -18.48
CA LYS A 297 13.45 -4.31 -18.41
C LYS A 297 12.25 -4.13 -17.48
N TRP A 298 11.24 -5.03 -17.50
CA TRP A 298 10.10 -4.99 -16.61
C TRP A 298 10.50 -5.25 -15.15
N ILE A 299 11.35 -6.26 -14.93
CA ILE A 299 11.92 -6.56 -13.62
C ILE A 299 12.64 -5.33 -13.07
N SER A 300 13.50 -4.70 -13.89
CA SER A 300 14.24 -3.49 -13.49
C SER A 300 13.32 -2.33 -13.10
N LEU A 301 12.24 -2.07 -13.85
CA LEU A 301 11.25 -1.04 -13.52
C LEU A 301 10.53 -1.34 -12.20
N SER A 302 10.12 -2.58 -12.00
CA SER A 302 9.48 -3.00 -10.75
C SER A 302 10.42 -2.90 -9.56
N MET A 303 11.66 -3.36 -9.72
CA MET A 303 12.68 -3.31 -8.66
C MET A 303 13.20 -1.89 -8.41
N MET A 304 13.17 -0.98 -9.39
CA MET A 304 13.43 0.44 -9.17
C MET A 304 12.47 1.02 -8.12
N CYS A 305 11.17 0.70 -8.20
CA CYS A 305 10.19 1.15 -7.21
C CYS A 305 10.51 0.66 -5.78
N VAL A 306 11.17 -0.49 -5.67
CA VAL A 306 11.49 -1.15 -4.40
C VAL A 306 12.87 -0.74 -3.89
N LYS A 307 13.92 -0.84 -4.73
CA LYS A 307 15.33 -0.66 -4.32
C LYS A 307 15.74 0.80 -4.07
N THR A 308 14.99 1.77 -4.59
CA THR A 308 15.33 3.21 -4.42
C THR A 308 14.60 3.88 -3.24
N MET A 309 13.76 3.12 -2.52
CA MET A 309 13.00 3.68 -1.39
C MET A 309 13.86 3.96 -0.17
N SER A 310 13.46 4.94 0.62
CA SER A 310 13.94 5.18 1.97
C SER A 310 12.77 5.54 2.87
N PHE A 311 12.92 5.27 4.16
CA PHE A 311 11.89 5.50 5.15
C PHE A 311 12.32 6.51 6.20
N SER A 312 11.37 7.35 6.64
CA SER A 312 11.40 8.04 7.92
C SER A 312 10.12 7.72 8.68
N ILE A 313 10.23 7.48 9.96
CA ILE A 313 9.08 7.08 10.79
C ILE A 313 8.41 8.34 11.35
N LEU A 314 7.10 8.46 11.18
CA LEU A 314 6.32 9.53 11.81
C LEU A 314 6.01 9.15 13.26
N ILE A 315 6.73 9.75 14.19
CA ILE A 315 6.50 9.60 15.62
C ILE A 315 5.79 10.87 16.11
N ASN A 316 4.55 10.70 16.53
CA ASN A 316 3.68 11.82 16.97
C ASN A 316 3.58 12.99 15.96
N GLY A 317 3.69 12.68 14.66
CA GLY A 317 3.60 13.66 13.57
C GLY A 317 4.95 14.21 13.07
N GLU A 318 6.06 13.94 13.75
CA GLU A 318 7.39 14.35 13.35
C GLU A 318 8.13 13.23 12.62
N PRO A 319 8.75 13.47 11.45
CA PRO A 319 9.56 12.47 10.77
C PRO A 319 10.88 12.27 11.52
N ARG A 320 11.18 11.02 11.85
CA ARG A 320 12.38 10.62 12.60
C ARG A 320 13.16 9.55 11.85
N GLY A 321 14.46 9.61 11.99
CA GLY A 321 15.40 8.68 11.40
C GLY A 321 15.38 8.63 9.88
N LYS A 322 16.37 7.95 9.30
CA LYS A 322 16.42 7.60 7.89
C LYS A 322 16.85 6.15 7.75
N ILE A 323 15.93 5.30 7.30
CA ILE A 323 16.15 3.87 7.11
C ILE A 323 16.24 3.60 5.61
N ILE A 324 17.32 2.97 5.17
CA ILE A 324 17.48 2.46 3.80
C ILE A 324 17.27 0.96 3.89
N PRO A 325 16.11 0.44 3.43
CA PRO A 325 15.82 -0.97 3.52
C PRO A 325 16.68 -1.78 2.55
N THR A 326 16.91 -3.03 2.88
CA THR A 326 17.56 -4.03 2.01
C THR A 326 16.63 -5.20 1.70
N ARG A 327 15.45 -5.27 2.33
CA ARG A 327 14.32 -6.15 2.04
C ARG A 327 13.01 -5.45 2.33
N GLY A 328 11.91 -6.11 2.03
CA GLY A 328 10.55 -5.66 2.34
C GLY A 328 9.90 -4.85 1.21
N LEU A 329 8.59 -4.75 1.32
CA LEU A 329 7.71 -3.99 0.43
C LEU A 329 6.89 -3.01 1.26
N ARG A 330 6.46 -1.92 0.65
CA ARG A 330 5.67 -0.89 1.35
C ARG A 330 4.22 -1.34 1.59
N GLN A 331 3.79 -1.31 2.83
CA GLN A 331 2.37 -1.51 3.15
C GLN A 331 1.58 -0.24 2.79
N GLY A 332 0.60 -0.38 1.89
CA GLY A 332 -0.21 0.74 1.39
C GLY A 332 0.23 1.31 0.04
N ASP A 333 1.32 0.80 -0.54
CA ASP A 333 1.71 1.07 -1.92
C ASP A 333 1.04 0.07 -2.88
N LEU A 334 0.61 0.57 -4.03
CA LEU A 334 -0.16 -0.24 -4.99
C LEU A 334 0.65 -1.36 -5.62
N ILE A 335 1.88 -1.07 -6.07
CA ILE A 335 2.71 -2.09 -6.73
C ILE A 335 3.16 -3.17 -5.75
N SER A 336 3.40 -2.81 -4.49
CA SER A 336 3.83 -3.73 -3.44
C SER A 336 2.87 -4.90 -3.26
N LEU A 337 1.57 -4.64 -3.36
CA LEU A 337 0.54 -5.68 -3.29
C LEU A 337 0.71 -6.73 -4.39
N TYR A 338 0.92 -6.29 -5.64
CA TYR A 338 1.04 -7.19 -6.79
C TYR A 338 2.37 -7.93 -6.80
N LEU A 339 3.44 -7.28 -6.35
CA LEU A 339 4.74 -7.94 -6.16
C LEU A 339 4.65 -9.03 -5.08
N LEU A 340 3.90 -8.79 -4.00
CA LEU A 340 3.63 -9.80 -2.99
C LEU A 340 2.83 -10.98 -3.55
N LEU A 341 1.85 -10.74 -4.43
CA LEU A 341 1.11 -11.81 -5.11
C LEU A 341 2.02 -12.69 -5.97
N LEU A 342 3.00 -12.11 -6.67
CA LEU A 342 3.99 -12.88 -7.42
C LEU A 342 4.85 -13.74 -6.48
N CYS A 343 5.27 -13.21 -5.32
CA CYS A 343 5.97 -14.01 -4.31
C CYS A 343 5.11 -15.17 -3.78
N ALA A 344 3.83 -14.91 -3.51
CA ALA A 344 2.90 -15.93 -3.02
C ALA A 344 2.63 -17.03 -4.07
N GLU A 345 2.71 -16.71 -5.36
CA GLU A 345 2.61 -17.71 -6.43
C GLU A 345 3.76 -18.72 -6.40
N GLY A 346 4.97 -18.29 -5.99
CA GLY A 346 6.09 -19.20 -5.76
C GLY A 346 5.79 -20.24 -4.67
N LEU A 347 5.23 -19.80 -3.53
CA LEU A 347 4.78 -20.71 -2.47
C LEU A 347 3.69 -21.66 -2.97
N SER A 348 2.72 -21.13 -3.72
CA SER A 348 1.65 -21.93 -4.32
C SER A 348 2.18 -22.96 -5.32
N ALA A 349 3.23 -22.62 -6.08
CA ALA A 349 3.90 -23.55 -6.98
C ALA A 349 4.57 -24.70 -6.24
N SER A 350 5.30 -24.39 -5.14
CA SER A 350 5.92 -25.40 -4.29
C SER A 350 4.88 -26.39 -3.74
N PHE A 351 3.76 -25.91 -3.22
CA PHE A 351 2.67 -26.79 -2.77
C PHE A 351 2.12 -27.68 -3.88
N ARG A 352 1.95 -27.15 -5.09
CA ARG A 352 1.47 -27.94 -6.24
C ARG A 352 2.43 -29.07 -6.61
N ASP A 353 3.75 -28.81 -6.52
CA ASP A 353 4.74 -29.84 -6.83
C ASP A 353 4.81 -30.91 -5.74
N GLU A 354 4.71 -30.56 -4.46
CA GLU A 354 4.63 -31.55 -3.37
C GLU A 354 3.39 -32.44 -3.47
N VAL A 355 2.25 -31.86 -3.92
CA VAL A 355 1.05 -32.65 -4.23
C VAL A 355 1.29 -33.61 -5.40
N LYS A 356 1.94 -33.17 -6.49
CA LYS A 356 2.26 -34.03 -7.64
C LYS A 356 3.22 -35.16 -7.30
N MET A 357 4.17 -34.89 -6.39
CA MET A 357 5.10 -35.89 -5.87
C MET A 357 4.43 -36.88 -4.88
N GLY A 358 3.13 -36.68 -4.60
CA GLY A 358 2.38 -37.54 -3.67
C GLY A 358 2.71 -37.36 -2.20
N LYS A 359 3.54 -36.35 -1.83
CA LYS A 359 3.90 -36.08 -0.44
C LYS A 359 2.77 -35.41 0.33
N ILE A 360 1.92 -34.66 -0.39
CA ILE A 360 0.71 -34.02 0.17
C ILE A 360 -0.49 -34.60 -0.58
N LYS A 361 -1.45 -35.17 0.17
CA LYS A 361 -2.72 -35.64 -0.39
C LYS A 361 -3.82 -34.62 -0.12
N GLY A 362 -4.50 -34.16 -1.15
CA GLY A 362 -5.66 -33.30 -1.03
C GLY A 362 -6.88 -34.03 -0.42
N VAL A 363 -7.85 -33.24 0.03
CA VAL A 363 -9.13 -33.76 0.51
C VAL A 363 -10.14 -33.67 -0.62
N SER A 364 -10.68 -34.81 -1.04
CA SER A 364 -11.80 -34.86 -2.02
C SER A 364 -13.09 -34.44 -1.33
N VAL A 365 -13.76 -33.43 -1.86
CA VAL A 365 -15.02 -32.89 -1.32
C VAL A 365 -16.24 -33.71 -1.83
N CYS A 366 -16.22 -34.21 -3.06
CA CYS A 366 -17.26 -35.05 -3.63
C CYS A 366 -16.64 -36.18 -4.46
N ARG A 367 -17.48 -37.19 -4.82
CA ARG A 367 -17.06 -38.25 -5.74
C ARG A 367 -16.79 -37.64 -7.13
N GLY A 368 -15.57 -37.81 -7.65
CA GLY A 368 -15.15 -37.27 -8.95
C GLY A 368 -14.55 -35.88 -8.93
N ALA A 369 -14.41 -35.25 -7.75
CA ALA A 369 -13.58 -34.05 -7.61
C ALA A 369 -12.08 -34.42 -7.72
N PRO A 370 -11.27 -33.60 -8.45
CA PRO A 370 -9.85 -33.85 -8.64
C PRO A 370 -9.04 -33.78 -7.34
#